data_18b84ff8c1ec9fd3c61c873c247d6647
#
_entry.id   18b84ff8c1ec9fd3c61c873c247d6647
#
_cell.length_a   1.000
_cell.length_b   1.000
_cell.length_c   1.000
_cell.angle_alpha   90.00
_cell.angle_beta   90.00
_cell.angle_gamma   90.00
#
_symmetry.space_group_name_H-M   'P 1'
#
loop_
_entity.id
_entity.type
_entity.pdbx_description
1 polymer ?
#
loop_
_entity_poly.entity_id
_entity_poly.type
_entity_poly.pdbx_seq_one_letter_code
_entity_poly.pdbx_strand_id
1 'polypeptide(L)'
;MIHLLRNPTFLLFFFGNIISLIGFGFNLVAVSWLVLQETGSEFALGKIMALATAPGVLLALFSGIIIDKVNRKWLMVFLDGFRFIVICVFLLVLAKSGFKISYLYPVTILMGLGNSIFWPTAQAFVQELVSERDYFPANAVLSASYQVGSLLGAGLGGVIVHIYSPFAALCINAVTYFISGILISLAPFQRVNMKHEPEKLTVALTRGFVYLREKGTILILGLMTILSDVAIWGALSVLTITLSREVFLTGSWGYGLMDGFYGIGALISTVAVVSLTKNLGRSKSLLVCYAIAGIMCFITPLLASIYLAATAYFFMGLHNNSARIIIRTVFMENIPNNIMGRVQTLFGVYTRLMVVSSALAAGWIVEYHNVVAGMTFTTIHYGFAFIGTILVVYLGRSSKNILAEAT
;
A
#
# COMPACT_ATOMS: atom_id res chain seq x y z
N MET A 1 -22.86 6.17 5.77
CA MET A 1 -22.08 5.03 5.19
C MET A 1 -22.98 3.91 4.69
N ILE A 2 -23.94 3.40 5.52
CA ILE A 2 -24.83 2.26 5.14
C ILE A 2 -25.67 2.58 3.89
N HIS A 3 -26.09 3.83 3.68
CA HIS A 3 -26.86 4.22 2.49
C HIS A 3 -26.09 4.04 1.17
N LEU A 4 -24.75 4.15 1.18
CA LEU A 4 -23.93 3.91 -0.02
C LEU A 4 -23.98 2.45 -0.46
N LEU A 5 -24.02 1.53 0.50
CA LEU A 5 -24.14 0.09 0.23
C LEU A 5 -25.53 -0.32 -0.29
N ARG A 6 -26.53 0.57 -0.23
CA ARG A 6 -27.84 0.36 -0.87
C ARG A 6 -27.83 0.65 -2.37
N ASN A 7 -26.82 1.39 -2.85
CA ASN A 7 -26.65 1.60 -4.29
C ASN A 7 -26.01 0.33 -4.91
N PRO A 8 -26.69 -0.36 -5.82
CA PRO A 8 -26.22 -1.63 -6.40
C PRO A 8 -24.89 -1.47 -7.15
N THR A 9 -24.67 -0.33 -7.80
CA THR A 9 -23.40 -0.01 -8.48
C THR A 9 -22.26 0.06 -7.49
N PHE A 10 -22.45 0.81 -6.40
CA PHE A 10 -21.45 0.96 -5.36
C PHE A 10 -21.17 -0.38 -4.66
N LEU A 11 -22.20 -1.16 -4.40
CA LEU A 11 -22.10 -2.48 -3.75
C LEU A 11 -21.29 -3.48 -4.58
N LEU A 12 -21.61 -3.60 -5.87
CA LEU A 12 -20.90 -4.49 -6.79
C LEU A 12 -19.44 -4.08 -6.98
N PHE A 13 -19.18 -2.78 -7.11
CA PHE A 13 -17.83 -2.24 -7.13
C PHE A 13 -17.08 -2.56 -5.82
N PHE A 14 -17.70 -2.34 -4.67
CA PHE A 14 -17.09 -2.54 -3.36
C PHE A 14 -16.66 -3.99 -3.15
N PHE A 15 -17.55 -4.95 -3.42
CA PHE A 15 -17.21 -6.36 -3.31
C PHE A 15 -16.19 -6.80 -4.36
N GLY A 16 -16.30 -6.34 -5.60
CA GLY A 16 -15.30 -6.59 -6.64
C GLY A 16 -13.92 -6.11 -6.20
N ASN A 17 -13.83 -4.87 -5.68
CA ASN A 17 -12.59 -4.29 -5.20
C ASN A 17 -11.97 -5.07 -4.02
N ILE A 18 -12.77 -5.51 -3.04
CA ILE A 18 -12.28 -6.36 -1.94
C ILE A 18 -11.72 -7.68 -2.47
N ILE A 19 -12.45 -8.35 -3.36
CA ILE A 19 -12.03 -9.63 -3.93
C ILE A 19 -10.74 -9.48 -4.72
N SER A 20 -10.60 -8.42 -5.53
CA SER A 20 -9.37 -8.10 -6.24
C SER A 20 -8.18 -7.84 -5.29
N LEU A 21 -8.41 -7.16 -4.17
CA LEU A 21 -7.40 -6.90 -3.15
C LEU A 21 -6.99 -8.15 -2.36
N ILE A 22 -7.93 -9.05 -2.09
CA ILE A 22 -7.63 -10.38 -1.54
C ILE A 22 -6.69 -11.13 -2.50
N GLY A 23 -7.00 -11.14 -3.80
CA GLY A 23 -6.14 -11.74 -4.81
C GLY A 23 -4.74 -11.14 -4.85
N PHE A 24 -4.64 -9.81 -4.74
CA PHE A 24 -3.34 -9.13 -4.64
C PHE A 24 -2.51 -9.66 -3.45
N GLY A 25 -3.12 -9.86 -2.29
CA GLY A 25 -2.44 -10.43 -1.12
C GLY A 25 -1.99 -11.88 -1.36
N PHE A 26 -2.83 -12.73 -1.96
CA PHE A 26 -2.44 -14.09 -2.36
C PHE A 26 -1.25 -14.09 -3.32
N ASN A 27 -1.25 -13.20 -4.32
CA ASN A 27 -0.15 -13.06 -5.26
C ASN A 27 1.15 -12.67 -4.56
N LEU A 28 1.08 -11.69 -3.64
CA LEU A 28 2.25 -11.22 -2.89
C LEU A 28 2.91 -12.36 -2.12
N VAL A 29 2.13 -13.12 -1.35
CA VAL A 29 2.64 -14.25 -0.55
C VAL A 29 3.18 -15.36 -1.44
N ALA A 30 2.41 -15.77 -2.46
CA ALA A 30 2.79 -16.87 -3.34
C ALA A 30 4.08 -16.57 -4.12
N VAL A 31 4.20 -15.38 -4.69
CA VAL A 31 5.39 -14.93 -5.43
C VAL A 31 6.60 -14.85 -4.50
N SER A 32 6.44 -14.23 -3.33
CA SER A 32 7.53 -14.11 -2.37
C SER A 32 8.04 -15.48 -1.91
N TRP A 33 7.11 -16.40 -1.64
CA TRP A 33 7.45 -17.76 -1.22
C TRP A 33 8.15 -18.56 -2.33
N LEU A 34 7.64 -18.49 -3.58
CA LEU A 34 8.28 -19.13 -4.75
C LEU A 34 9.73 -18.65 -4.93
N VAL A 35 9.96 -17.35 -4.84
CA VAL A 35 11.31 -16.78 -5.00
C VAL A 35 12.25 -17.32 -3.95
N LEU A 36 11.88 -17.25 -2.66
CA LEU A 36 12.75 -17.71 -1.57
C LEU A 36 12.93 -19.22 -1.57
N GLN A 37 11.89 -19.99 -1.89
CA GLN A 37 11.96 -21.44 -1.93
C GLN A 37 12.92 -21.94 -3.02
N GLU A 38 12.92 -21.29 -4.17
CA GLU A 38 13.67 -21.74 -5.35
C GLU A 38 15.07 -21.12 -5.43
N THR A 39 15.27 -19.92 -4.92
CA THR A 39 16.55 -19.21 -5.03
C THR A 39 17.34 -19.16 -3.73
N GLY A 40 16.66 -19.24 -2.58
CA GLY A 40 17.25 -19.00 -1.26
C GLY A 40 17.77 -17.56 -1.06
N SER A 41 17.48 -16.63 -1.99
CA SER A 41 18.08 -15.29 -2.01
C SER A 41 17.04 -14.20 -1.67
N GLU A 42 17.26 -13.50 -0.58
CA GLU A 42 16.49 -12.35 -0.15
C GLU A 42 16.68 -11.16 -1.09
N PHE A 43 17.86 -11.05 -1.70
CA PHE A 43 18.12 -10.03 -2.72
C PHE A 43 17.33 -10.30 -4.00
N ALA A 44 17.16 -11.56 -4.39
CA ALA A 44 16.27 -11.93 -5.49
C ALA A 44 14.83 -11.53 -5.19
N LEU A 45 14.35 -11.75 -3.95
CA LEU A 45 13.05 -11.28 -3.50
C LEU A 45 12.95 -9.76 -3.55
N GLY A 46 13.96 -9.03 -3.05
CA GLY A 46 14.03 -7.57 -3.14
C GLY A 46 13.92 -7.06 -4.57
N LYS A 47 14.60 -7.71 -5.54
CA LYS A 47 14.48 -7.38 -6.97
C LYS A 47 13.05 -7.58 -7.49
N ILE A 48 12.38 -8.66 -7.12
CA ILE A 48 11.00 -8.92 -7.53
C ILE A 48 10.05 -7.87 -6.95
N MET A 49 10.18 -7.52 -5.67
CA MET A 49 9.36 -6.47 -5.04
C MET A 49 9.62 -5.08 -5.67
N ALA A 50 10.88 -4.78 -5.96
CA ALA A 50 11.24 -3.56 -6.69
C ALA A 50 10.63 -3.53 -8.10
N LEU A 51 10.71 -4.63 -8.86
CA LEU A 51 10.12 -4.75 -10.20
C LEU A 51 8.58 -4.67 -10.18
N ALA A 52 7.93 -5.17 -9.12
CA ALA A 52 6.47 -5.02 -8.95
C ALA A 52 6.06 -3.55 -8.79
N THR A 53 6.92 -2.71 -8.22
CA THR A 53 6.65 -1.29 -7.95
C THR A 53 7.17 -0.36 -9.04
N ALA A 54 8.29 -0.71 -9.70
CA ALA A 54 8.98 0.14 -10.66
C ALA A 54 8.10 0.68 -11.80
N PRO A 55 7.21 -0.11 -12.44
CA PRO A 55 6.31 0.42 -13.46
C PRO A 55 5.42 1.56 -12.96
N GLY A 56 5.03 1.50 -11.67
CA GLY A 56 4.24 2.54 -11.01
C GLY A 56 4.96 3.88 -10.89
N VAL A 57 6.28 3.91 -10.89
CA VAL A 57 7.06 5.18 -10.89
C VAL A 57 6.79 5.96 -12.18
N LEU A 58 6.91 5.28 -13.32
CA LEU A 58 6.67 5.89 -14.63
C LEU A 58 5.19 6.22 -14.83
N LEU A 59 4.31 5.28 -14.49
CA LEU A 59 2.87 5.44 -14.66
C LEU A 59 2.24 6.47 -13.70
N ALA A 60 2.86 6.75 -12.55
CA ALA A 60 2.34 7.77 -11.64
C ALA A 60 2.17 9.14 -12.30
N LEU A 61 3.04 9.48 -13.27
CA LEU A 61 2.99 10.73 -14.01
C LEU A 61 1.88 10.75 -15.05
N PHE A 62 1.52 9.61 -15.64
CA PHE A 62 0.63 9.52 -16.80
C PHE A 62 -0.74 8.91 -16.45
N SER A 63 -0.86 8.23 -15.32
CA SER A 63 -2.09 7.51 -14.94
C SER A 63 -3.31 8.43 -14.87
N GLY A 64 -3.18 9.64 -14.37
CA GLY A 64 -4.27 10.62 -14.33
C GLY A 64 -4.82 10.92 -15.72
N ILE A 65 -3.95 11.16 -16.72
CA ILE A 65 -4.36 11.44 -18.10
C ILE A 65 -5.10 10.25 -18.73
N ILE A 66 -4.64 9.04 -18.43
CA ILE A 66 -5.28 7.80 -18.94
C ILE A 66 -6.66 7.67 -18.29
N ILE A 67 -6.75 7.79 -16.97
CA ILE A 67 -7.97 7.61 -16.18
C ILE A 67 -9.05 8.63 -16.56
N ASP A 68 -8.67 9.86 -16.88
CA ASP A 68 -9.62 10.92 -17.25
C ASP A 68 -10.20 10.74 -18.66
N LYS A 69 -9.45 10.11 -19.58
CA LYS A 69 -9.87 9.90 -20.98
C LYS A 69 -10.77 8.68 -21.19
N VAL A 70 -10.70 7.69 -20.29
CA VAL A 70 -11.41 6.42 -20.46
C VAL A 70 -12.59 6.26 -19.50
N ASN A 71 -13.48 5.33 -19.79
CA ASN A 71 -14.51 4.93 -18.84
C ASN A 71 -13.86 4.13 -17.70
N ARG A 72 -13.88 4.67 -16.49
CA ARG A 72 -13.19 4.13 -15.30
C ARG A 72 -13.68 2.73 -14.94
N LYS A 73 -14.99 2.46 -15.07
CA LYS A 73 -15.56 1.13 -14.88
C LYS A 73 -14.90 0.10 -15.81
N TRP A 74 -14.92 0.38 -17.12
CA TRP A 74 -14.40 -0.55 -18.12
C TRP A 74 -12.87 -0.66 -18.06
N LEU A 75 -12.17 0.40 -17.65
CA LEU A 75 -10.74 0.34 -17.37
C LEU A 75 -10.44 -0.64 -16.24
N MET A 76 -11.20 -0.62 -15.12
CA MET A 76 -11.04 -1.57 -14.03
C MET A 76 -11.31 -3.01 -14.46
N VAL A 77 -12.40 -3.24 -15.23
CA VAL A 77 -12.70 -4.56 -15.79
C VAL A 77 -11.57 -5.06 -16.70
N PHE A 78 -11.04 -4.19 -17.55
CA PHE A 78 -9.89 -4.51 -18.41
C PHE A 78 -8.65 -4.86 -17.59
N LEU A 79 -8.34 -4.10 -16.55
CA LEU A 79 -7.18 -4.34 -15.69
C LEU A 79 -7.30 -5.65 -14.89
N ASP A 80 -8.48 -6.00 -14.41
CA ASP A 80 -8.73 -7.29 -13.77
C ASP A 80 -8.60 -8.45 -14.78
N GLY A 81 -9.18 -8.32 -15.97
CA GLY A 81 -9.03 -9.29 -17.06
C GLY A 81 -7.57 -9.46 -17.50
N PHE A 82 -6.83 -8.35 -17.61
CA PHE A 82 -5.40 -8.35 -17.92
C PHE A 82 -4.60 -9.14 -16.86
N ARG A 83 -4.80 -8.83 -15.57
CA ARG A 83 -4.12 -9.51 -14.47
C ARG A 83 -4.50 -10.98 -14.40
N PHE A 84 -5.76 -11.32 -14.62
CA PHE A 84 -6.23 -12.71 -14.75
C PHE A 84 -5.44 -13.46 -15.83
N ILE A 85 -5.36 -12.91 -17.06
CA ILE A 85 -4.66 -13.53 -18.19
C ILE A 85 -3.17 -13.70 -17.87
N VAL A 86 -2.52 -12.68 -17.30
CA VAL A 86 -1.09 -12.75 -16.91
C VAL A 86 -0.83 -13.91 -15.95
N ILE A 87 -1.67 -14.05 -14.91
CA ILE A 87 -1.51 -15.16 -13.95
C ILE A 87 -1.83 -16.52 -14.59
N CYS A 88 -2.86 -16.62 -15.41
CA CYS A 88 -3.18 -17.87 -16.11
C CYS A 88 -2.04 -18.32 -17.03
N VAL A 89 -1.44 -17.40 -17.80
CA VAL A 89 -0.28 -17.71 -18.64
C VAL A 89 0.90 -18.16 -17.78
N PHE A 90 1.15 -17.49 -16.66
CA PHE A 90 2.22 -17.88 -15.74
C PHE A 90 1.98 -19.27 -15.15
N LEU A 91 0.76 -19.59 -14.71
CA LEU A 91 0.39 -20.93 -14.23
C LEU A 91 0.60 -22.02 -15.29
N LEU A 92 0.25 -21.74 -16.55
CA LEU A 92 0.51 -22.67 -17.66
C LEU A 92 2.01 -22.88 -17.89
N VAL A 93 2.82 -21.84 -17.81
CA VAL A 93 4.28 -21.93 -17.92
C VAL A 93 4.85 -22.77 -16.76
N LEU A 94 4.39 -22.51 -15.52
CA LEU A 94 4.81 -23.29 -14.34
C LEU A 94 4.46 -24.78 -14.48
N ALA A 95 3.25 -25.08 -14.96
CA ALA A 95 2.79 -26.47 -15.11
C ALA A 95 3.57 -27.25 -16.19
N LYS A 96 4.02 -26.57 -17.27
CA LYS A 96 4.73 -27.20 -18.38
C LYS A 96 6.25 -27.27 -18.20
N SER A 97 6.85 -26.20 -17.65
CA SER A 97 8.31 -26.02 -17.67
C SER A 97 8.95 -25.95 -16.28
N GLY A 98 8.14 -26.09 -15.22
CA GLY A 98 8.58 -25.85 -13.86
C GLY A 98 8.86 -24.37 -13.59
N PHE A 99 9.30 -24.06 -12.38
CA PHE A 99 9.65 -22.70 -11.99
C PHE A 99 11.07 -22.33 -12.46
N LYS A 100 11.19 -21.13 -13.03
CA LYS A 100 12.46 -20.42 -13.22
C LYS A 100 12.22 -18.95 -12.87
N ILE A 101 13.12 -18.36 -12.09
CA ILE A 101 13.00 -16.96 -11.70
C ILE A 101 12.89 -16.01 -12.90
N SER A 102 13.50 -16.36 -14.04
CA SER A 102 13.45 -15.59 -15.28
C SER A 102 12.02 -15.42 -15.82
N TYR A 103 11.12 -16.38 -15.56
CA TYR A 103 9.71 -16.31 -15.97
C TYR A 103 8.93 -15.32 -15.10
N LEU A 104 9.39 -15.11 -13.87
CA LEU A 104 8.70 -14.25 -12.92
C LEU A 104 8.93 -12.75 -13.20
N TYR A 105 10.08 -12.37 -13.77
CA TYR A 105 10.36 -10.96 -14.07
C TYR A 105 9.29 -10.30 -14.95
N PRO A 106 8.94 -10.83 -16.15
CA PRO A 106 7.91 -10.23 -16.97
C PRO A 106 6.53 -10.27 -16.29
N VAL A 107 6.19 -11.36 -15.59
CA VAL A 107 4.93 -11.47 -14.85
C VAL A 107 4.82 -10.37 -13.80
N THR A 108 5.86 -10.15 -13.01
CA THR A 108 5.88 -9.14 -11.96
C THR A 108 5.76 -7.72 -12.52
N ILE A 109 6.45 -7.42 -13.63
CA ILE A 109 6.32 -6.12 -14.31
C ILE A 109 4.90 -5.90 -14.81
N LEU A 110 4.30 -6.90 -15.48
CA LEU A 110 2.93 -6.81 -16.00
C LEU A 110 1.90 -6.67 -14.88
N MET A 111 2.05 -7.42 -13.79
CA MET A 111 1.21 -7.28 -12.60
C MET A 111 1.36 -5.89 -11.96
N GLY A 112 2.59 -5.39 -11.87
CA GLY A 112 2.90 -4.05 -11.38
C GLY A 112 2.25 -2.95 -12.22
N LEU A 113 2.26 -3.07 -13.56
CA LEU A 113 1.54 -2.18 -14.46
C LEU A 113 0.03 -2.17 -14.16
N GLY A 114 -0.59 -3.35 -14.08
CA GLY A 114 -2.01 -3.49 -13.78
C GLY A 114 -2.39 -2.86 -12.43
N ASN A 115 -1.64 -3.15 -11.38
CA ASN A 115 -1.88 -2.64 -10.03
C ASN A 115 -1.69 -1.12 -9.92
N SER A 116 -0.70 -0.57 -10.63
CA SER A 116 -0.37 0.87 -10.58
C SER A 116 -1.46 1.76 -11.17
N ILE A 117 -2.27 1.24 -12.09
CA ILE A 117 -3.39 1.97 -12.70
C ILE A 117 -4.70 1.64 -11.96
N PHE A 118 -4.87 0.42 -11.47
CA PHE A 118 -6.13 -0.03 -10.87
C PHE A 118 -6.53 0.81 -9.65
N TRP A 119 -5.62 1.03 -8.71
CA TRP A 119 -5.92 1.75 -7.48
C TRP A 119 -6.33 3.22 -7.70
N PRO A 120 -5.59 4.05 -8.47
CA PRO A 120 -6.04 5.40 -8.79
C PRO A 120 -7.37 5.41 -9.55
N THR A 121 -7.60 4.42 -10.42
CA THR A 121 -8.88 4.28 -11.15
C THR A 121 -10.03 4.00 -10.20
N ALA A 122 -9.83 3.11 -9.21
CA ALA A 122 -10.83 2.81 -8.19
C ALA A 122 -11.19 4.05 -7.36
N GLN A 123 -10.20 4.85 -6.96
CA GLN A 123 -10.43 6.10 -6.24
C GLN A 123 -11.22 7.10 -7.09
N ALA A 124 -10.84 7.26 -8.35
CA ALA A 124 -11.54 8.16 -9.27
C ALA A 124 -12.96 7.67 -9.62
N PHE A 125 -13.17 6.35 -9.71
CA PHE A 125 -14.48 5.76 -9.95
C PHE A 125 -15.43 5.98 -8.77
N VAL A 126 -14.96 5.84 -7.53
CA VAL A 126 -15.77 6.17 -6.34
C VAL A 126 -16.30 7.60 -6.39
N GLN A 127 -15.49 8.56 -6.83
CA GLN A 127 -15.92 9.95 -6.96
C GLN A 127 -17.03 10.15 -8.00
N GLU A 128 -17.07 9.31 -9.05
CA GLU A 128 -18.15 9.32 -10.04
C GLU A 128 -19.45 8.65 -9.54
N LEU A 129 -19.34 7.76 -8.54
CA LEU A 129 -20.49 7.00 -8.03
C LEU A 129 -21.31 7.74 -6.98
N VAL A 130 -20.75 8.76 -6.34
CA VAL A 130 -21.35 9.41 -5.18
C VAL A 130 -21.40 10.93 -5.35
N SER A 131 -22.35 11.58 -4.65
CA SER A 131 -22.39 13.04 -4.58
C SER A 131 -21.24 13.61 -3.75
N GLU A 132 -20.93 14.91 -3.91
CA GLU A 132 -19.85 15.57 -3.15
C GLU A 132 -19.99 15.43 -1.63
N ARG A 133 -21.23 15.42 -1.13
CA ARG A 133 -21.54 15.23 0.31
C ARG A 133 -21.10 13.86 0.81
N ASP A 134 -21.04 12.87 -0.07
CA ASP A 134 -20.72 11.50 0.25
C ASP A 134 -19.25 11.12 -0.04
N TYR A 135 -18.42 12.04 -0.55
CA TYR A 135 -17.01 11.78 -0.86
C TYR A 135 -16.25 11.25 0.34
N PHE A 136 -16.40 11.86 1.52
CA PHE A 136 -15.70 11.42 2.71
C PHE A 136 -16.12 10.01 3.15
N PRO A 137 -17.43 9.71 3.35
CA PRO A 137 -17.84 8.35 3.70
C PRO A 137 -17.51 7.30 2.62
N ALA A 138 -17.55 7.65 1.33
CA ALA A 138 -17.20 6.72 0.26
C ALA A 138 -15.69 6.39 0.25
N ASN A 139 -14.83 7.37 0.45
CA ASN A 139 -13.39 7.16 0.61
C ASN A 139 -13.04 6.36 1.87
N ALA A 140 -13.79 6.54 2.96
CA ALA A 140 -13.64 5.73 4.17
C ALA A 140 -13.98 4.25 3.89
N VAL A 141 -15.08 3.99 3.16
CA VAL A 141 -15.47 2.62 2.75
C VAL A 141 -14.41 2.02 1.80
N LEU A 142 -13.88 2.80 0.84
CA LEU A 142 -12.81 2.35 -0.04
C LEU A 142 -11.53 2.02 0.74
N SER A 143 -11.17 2.83 1.72
CA SER A 143 -10.02 2.56 2.60
C SER A 143 -10.24 1.31 3.46
N ALA A 144 -11.45 1.10 3.96
CA ALA A 144 -11.82 -0.11 4.69
C ALA A 144 -11.73 -1.35 3.78
N SER A 145 -12.18 -1.26 2.52
CA SER A 145 -12.05 -2.37 1.57
C SER A 145 -10.58 -2.74 1.33
N TYR A 146 -9.69 -1.76 1.27
CA TYR A 146 -8.27 -1.99 1.16
C TYR A 146 -7.70 -2.75 2.37
N GLN A 147 -8.05 -2.31 3.59
CA GLN A 147 -7.57 -2.96 4.81
C GLN A 147 -8.10 -4.39 4.96
N VAL A 148 -9.39 -4.59 4.67
CA VAL A 148 -10.01 -5.94 4.70
C VAL A 148 -9.39 -6.84 3.63
N GLY A 149 -9.23 -6.34 2.40
CA GLY A 149 -8.65 -7.11 1.30
C GLY A 149 -7.19 -7.48 1.59
N SER A 150 -6.39 -6.55 2.10
CA SER A 150 -4.99 -6.79 2.48
C SER A 150 -4.88 -7.81 3.62
N LEU A 151 -5.66 -7.62 4.70
CA LEU A 151 -5.70 -8.53 5.85
C LEU A 151 -6.06 -9.96 5.43
N LEU A 152 -7.18 -10.13 4.71
CA LEU A 152 -7.63 -11.44 4.28
C LEU A 152 -6.70 -12.04 3.22
N GLY A 153 -6.19 -11.22 2.31
CA GLY A 153 -5.29 -11.65 1.25
C GLY A 153 -3.96 -12.20 1.79
N ALA A 154 -3.29 -11.45 2.63
CA ALA A 154 -2.01 -11.88 3.21
C ALA A 154 -2.18 -12.98 4.25
N GLY A 155 -3.15 -12.83 5.18
CA GLY A 155 -3.42 -13.81 6.22
C GLY A 155 -3.82 -15.17 5.65
N LEU A 156 -4.86 -15.22 4.80
CA LEU A 156 -5.30 -16.45 4.15
C LEU A 156 -4.29 -16.94 3.12
N GLY A 157 -3.58 -16.03 2.42
CA GLY A 157 -2.54 -16.36 1.47
C GLY A 157 -1.42 -17.19 2.12
N GLY A 158 -0.96 -16.76 3.30
CA GLY A 158 0.04 -17.52 4.08
C GLY A 158 -0.43 -18.92 4.45
N VAL A 159 -1.69 -19.05 4.87
CA VAL A 159 -2.30 -20.34 5.21
C VAL A 159 -2.42 -21.24 3.96
N ILE A 160 -2.91 -20.73 2.85
CA ILE A 160 -3.08 -21.49 1.60
C ILE A 160 -1.72 -21.96 1.05
N VAL A 161 -0.71 -21.09 1.06
CA VAL A 161 0.65 -21.47 0.64
C VAL A 161 1.22 -22.54 1.55
N HIS A 162 0.96 -22.48 2.87
CA HIS A 162 1.44 -23.46 3.85
C HIS A 162 0.78 -24.84 3.69
N ILE A 163 -0.56 -24.87 3.55
CA ILE A 163 -1.33 -26.13 3.52
C ILE A 163 -1.25 -26.79 2.14
N TYR A 164 -1.29 -26.00 1.08
CA TYR A 164 -1.33 -26.53 -0.29
C TYR A 164 -0.04 -26.22 -1.05
N SER A 165 0.08 -25.02 -1.60
CA SER A 165 1.26 -24.60 -2.37
C SER A 165 1.15 -23.13 -2.82
N PRO A 166 2.26 -22.50 -3.26
CA PRO A 166 2.23 -21.22 -3.96
C PRO A 166 1.40 -21.27 -5.25
N PHE A 167 1.42 -22.41 -5.97
CA PHE A 167 0.62 -22.62 -7.17
C PHE A 167 -0.88 -22.52 -6.88
N ALA A 168 -1.37 -23.15 -5.80
CA ALA A 168 -2.77 -23.07 -5.39
C ALA A 168 -3.17 -21.63 -5.05
N ALA A 169 -2.33 -20.86 -4.35
CA ALA A 169 -2.58 -19.48 -4.04
C ALA A 169 -2.66 -18.59 -5.32
N LEU A 170 -1.82 -18.86 -6.32
CA LEU A 170 -1.89 -18.18 -7.62
C LEU A 170 -3.15 -18.55 -8.41
N CYS A 171 -3.63 -19.79 -8.33
CA CYS A 171 -4.91 -20.20 -8.93
C CYS A 171 -6.08 -19.42 -8.29
N ILE A 172 -6.11 -19.31 -6.96
CA ILE A 172 -7.12 -18.53 -6.25
C ILE A 172 -7.02 -17.05 -6.65
N ASN A 173 -5.81 -16.50 -6.74
CA ASN A 173 -5.60 -15.13 -7.20
C ASN A 173 -6.19 -14.91 -8.62
N ALA A 174 -5.96 -15.81 -9.57
CA ALA A 174 -6.56 -15.71 -10.89
C ALA A 174 -8.10 -15.66 -10.81
N VAL A 175 -8.71 -16.58 -10.04
CA VAL A 175 -10.16 -16.63 -9.83
C VAL A 175 -10.68 -15.32 -9.21
N THR A 176 -9.96 -14.73 -8.23
CA THR A 176 -10.39 -13.47 -7.61
C THR A 176 -10.43 -12.31 -8.61
N TYR A 177 -9.43 -12.18 -9.49
CA TYR A 177 -9.46 -11.16 -10.55
C TYR A 177 -10.60 -11.38 -11.54
N PHE A 178 -10.88 -12.63 -11.91
CA PHE A 178 -11.98 -12.96 -12.77
C PHE A 178 -13.34 -12.58 -12.15
N ILE A 179 -13.57 -12.98 -10.89
CA ILE A 179 -14.80 -12.65 -10.15
C ILE A 179 -14.94 -11.13 -9.98
N SER A 180 -13.86 -10.42 -9.62
CA SER A 180 -13.86 -8.98 -9.50
C SER A 180 -14.26 -8.30 -10.79
N GLY A 181 -13.65 -8.70 -11.91
CA GLY A 181 -13.97 -8.17 -13.24
C GLY A 181 -15.46 -8.37 -13.60
N ILE A 182 -16.03 -9.54 -13.30
CA ILE A 182 -17.46 -9.80 -13.50
C ILE A 182 -18.32 -8.89 -12.63
N LEU A 183 -18.06 -8.80 -11.32
CA LEU A 183 -18.85 -7.97 -10.42
C LEU A 183 -18.85 -6.49 -10.84
N ILE A 184 -17.67 -5.95 -11.19
CA ILE A 184 -17.55 -4.58 -11.66
C ILE A 184 -18.24 -4.40 -13.03
N SER A 185 -18.17 -5.39 -13.93
CA SER A 185 -18.84 -5.34 -15.23
C SER A 185 -20.37 -5.30 -15.13
N LEU A 186 -20.92 -6.00 -14.14
CA LEU A 186 -22.37 -6.05 -13.87
C LEU A 186 -22.88 -4.78 -13.16
N ALA A 187 -22.02 -3.92 -12.63
CA ALA A 187 -22.42 -2.69 -11.96
C ALA A 187 -23.15 -1.75 -12.96
N PRO A 188 -24.43 -1.38 -12.72
CA PRO A 188 -25.18 -0.50 -13.62
C PRO A 188 -24.62 0.94 -13.52
N PHE A 189 -23.84 1.36 -14.51
CA PHE A 189 -23.20 2.68 -14.52
C PHE A 189 -23.20 3.30 -15.91
N GLN A 190 -23.69 4.52 -15.99
CA GLN A 190 -23.59 5.36 -17.18
C GLN A 190 -22.65 6.52 -16.86
N ARG A 191 -21.62 6.70 -17.68
CA ARG A 191 -20.65 7.78 -17.51
C ARG A 191 -21.32 9.15 -17.71
N VAL A 192 -21.19 10.02 -16.72
CA VAL A 192 -21.48 11.43 -16.88
C VAL A 192 -20.23 12.08 -17.51
N ASN A 193 -20.37 12.64 -18.71
CA ASN A 193 -19.28 13.34 -19.40
C ASN A 193 -18.91 14.60 -18.63
N MET A 194 -17.95 14.52 -17.73
CA MET A 194 -17.33 15.71 -17.15
C MET A 194 -16.31 16.25 -18.13
N LYS A 195 -16.56 17.42 -18.68
CA LYS A 195 -15.59 18.17 -19.50
C LYS A 195 -14.47 18.66 -18.59
N HIS A 196 -13.40 17.87 -18.46
CA HIS A 196 -12.14 18.35 -17.92
C HIS A 196 -11.23 18.70 -19.10
N GLU A 197 -10.82 19.97 -19.20
CA GLU A 197 -9.73 20.33 -20.10
C GLU A 197 -8.43 19.75 -19.54
N PRO A 198 -7.73 18.90 -20.31
CA PRO A 198 -6.50 18.28 -19.83
C PRO A 198 -5.40 19.33 -19.72
N GLU A 199 -4.99 19.67 -18.51
CA GLU A 199 -3.80 20.49 -18.28
C GLU A 199 -2.54 19.72 -18.74
N LYS A 200 -1.58 20.44 -19.34
CA LYS A 200 -0.30 19.83 -19.73
C LYS A 200 0.43 19.31 -18.48
N LEU A 201 0.88 18.05 -18.51
CA LEU A 201 1.55 17.39 -17.38
C LEU A 201 2.71 18.21 -16.80
N THR A 202 3.54 18.80 -17.67
CA THR A 202 4.67 19.65 -17.26
C THR A 202 4.21 20.85 -16.42
N VAL A 203 3.12 21.50 -16.82
CA VAL A 203 2.56 22.65 -16.09
C VAL A 203 2.00 22.21 -14.73
N ALA A 204 1.29 21.07 -14.71
CA ALA A 204 0.73 20.51 -13.48
C ALA A 204 1.84 20.16 -12.46
N LEU A 205 2.90 19.47 -12.89
CA LEU A 205 4.03 19.10 -12.04
C LEU A 205 4.81 20.33 -11.55
N THR A 206 5.06 21.29 -12.43
CA THR A 206 5.76 22.54 -12.05
C THR A 206 4.99 23.29 -10.98
N ARG A 207 3.67 23.45 -11.12
CA ARG A 207 2.83 24.11 -10.10
C ARG A 207 2.87 23.38 -8.76
N GLY A 208 2.80 22.05 -8.75
CA GLY A 208 2.93 21.25 -7.54
C GLY A 208 4.29 21.43 -6.86
N PHE A 209 5.38 21.42 -7.65
CA PHE A 209 6.74 21.60 -7.16
C PHE A 209 6.97 23.02 -6.59
N VAL A 210 6.53 24.07 -7.29
CA VAL A 210 6.62 25.47 -6.82
C VAL A 210 5.87 25.60 -5.49
N TYR A 211 4.65 25.08 -5.41
CA TYR A 211 3.86 25.10 -4.17
C TYR A 211 4.58 24.43 -3.00
N LEU A 212 5.16 23.24 -3.21
CA LEU A 212 5.91 22.54 -2.16
C LEU A 212 7.17 23.30 -1.73
N ARG A 213 7.87 23.95 -2.68
CA ARG A 213 9.03 24.79 -2.39
C ARG A 213 8.66 25.99 -1.52
N GLU A 214 7.52 26.63 -1.78
CA GLU A 214 7.00 27.76 -1.00
C GLU A 214 6.48 27.30 0.39
N LYS A 215 5.95 26.08 0.48
CA LYS A 215 5.40 25.50 1.72
C LYS A 215 6.37 24.44 2.29
N GLY A 216 7.58 24.89 2.66
CA GLY A 216 8.65 24.00 3.13
C GLY A 216 8.25 23.07 4.29
N THR A 217 7.36 23.50 5.19
CA THR A 217 6.84 22.66 6.29
C THR A 217 6.01 21.47 5.77
N ILE A 218 5.20 21.64 4.71
CA ILE A 218 4.44 20.56 4.06
C ILE A 218 5.40 19.64 3.33
N LEU A 219 6.40 20.19 2.65
CA LEU A 219 7.43 19.42 1.96
C LEU A 219 8.20 18.53 2.94
N ILE A 220 8.72 19.09 4.04
CA ILE A 220 9.47 18.33 5.05
C ILE A 220 8.57 17.27 5.68
N LEU A 221 7.35 17.63 6.09
CA LEU A 221 6.41 16.67 6.65
C LEU A 221 6.16 15.52 5.67
N GLY A 222 5.86 15.81 4.41
CA GLY A 222 5.61 14.79 3.40
C GLY A 222 6.82 13.89 3.15
N LEU A 223 8.00 14.46 2.86
CA LEU A 223 9.20 13.67 2.55
C LEU A 223 9.60 12.74 3.70
N MET A 224 9.50 13.20 4.94
CA MET A 224 9.95 12.44 6.09
C MET A 224 8.92 11.42 6.57
N THR A 225 7.62 11.79 6.60
CA THR A 225 6.58 10.88 7.12
C THR A 225 6.20 9.77 6.14
N ILE A 226 6.36 9.99 4.83
CA ILE A 226 6.19 8.96 3.79
C ILE A 226 7.15 7.78 4.02
N LEU A 227 8.30 7.99 4.64
CA LEU A 227 9.25 6.91 4.92
C LEU A 227 8.67 5.82 5.82
N SER A 228 7.69 6.12 6.67
CA SER A 228 6.98 5.07 7.41
C SER A 228 6.15 4.14 6.50
N ASP A 229 5.60 4.64 5.41
CA ASP A 229 4.95 3.81 4.38
C ASP A 229 5.98 3.03 3.55
N VAL A 230 7.13 3.65 3.28
CA VAL A 230 8.27 2.99 2.61
C VAL A 230 8.81 1.81 3.44
N ALA A 231 8.83 1.92 4.77
CA ALA A 231 9.17 0.80 5.64
C ALA A 231 8.28 -0.42 5.38
N ILE A 232 6.97 -0.23 5.27
CA ILE A 232 5.99 -1.31 5.07
C ILE A 232 6.06 -1.89 3.66
N TRP A 233 5.94 -1.04 2.64
CA TRP A 233 5.84 -1.47 1.24
C TRP A 233 7.19 -1.78 0.60
N GLY A 234 8.30 -1.27 1.16
CA GLY A 234 9.67 -1.53 0.73
C GLY A 234 10.32 -2.64 1.54
N ALA A 235 10.97 -2.29 2.64
CA ALA A 235 11.78 -3.23 3.42
C ALA A 235 10.98 -4.40 3.99
N LEU A 236 9.83 -4.15 4.65
CA LEU A 236 9.03 -5.22 5.27
C LEU A 236 8.39 -6.16 4.25
N SER A 237 8.21 -5.75 2.99
CA SER A 237 7.75 -6.66 1.94
C SER A 237 8.72 -7.82 1.67
N VAL A 238 9.99 -7.63 2.02
CA VAL A 238 11.04 -8.67 1.97
C VAL A 238 11.23 -9.31 3.34
N LEU A 239 11.37 -8.48 4.38
CA LEU A 239 11.80 -8.92 5.70
C LEU A 239 10.75 -9.75 6.45
N THR A 240 9.45 -9.50 6.26
CA THR A 240 8.40 -10.23 7.00
C THR A 240 8.42 -11.72 6.68
N ILE A 241 8.62 -12.07 5.41
CA ILE A 241 8.68 -13.47 5.00
C ILE A 241 10.00 -14.12 5.42
N THR A 242 11.10 -13.37 5.37
CA THR A 242 12.42 -13.82 5.84
C THR A 242 12.42 -14.05 7.35
N LEU A 243 11.83 -13.15 8.14
CA LEU A 243 11.62 -13.35 9.59
C LEU A 243 10.88 -14.66 9.88
N SER A 244 9.78 -14.91 9.16
CA SER A 244 8.98 -16.12 9.34
C SER A 244 9.73 -17.39 8.98
N ARG A 245 10.55 -17.32 7.92
CA ARG A 245 11.32 -18.48 7.41
C ARG A 245 12.55 -18.76 8.25
N GLU A 246 13.34 -17.75 8.59
CA GLU A 246 14.71 -17.92 9.13
C GLU A 246 14.80 -17.70 10.64
N VAL A 247 14.02 -16.77 11.20
CA VAL A 247 14.07 -16.50 12.63
C VAL A 247 13.07 -17.34 13.40
N PHE A 248 11.81 -17.36 12.94
CA PHE A 248 10.75 -18.08 13.65
C PHE A 248 10.52 -19.51 13.13
N LEU A 249 11.09 -19.89 11.98
CA LEU A 249 11.00 -21.22 11.36
C LEU A 249 9.56 -21.71 11.15
N THR A 250 8.64 -20.80 10.91
CA THR A 250 7.19 -21.06 10.80
C THR A 250 6.67 -21.07 9.37
N GLY A 251 7.55 -20.79 8.40
CA GLY A 251 7.19 -20.83 6.99
C GLY A 251 6.16 -19.74 6.60
N SER A 252 5.39 -20.01 5.55
CA SER A 252 4.39 -19.06 5.05
C SER A 252 3.23 -18.79 6.02
N TRP A 253 2.95 -19.74 6.93
CA TRP A 253 1.96 -19.55 7.98
C TRP A 253 2.32 -18.40 8.92
N GLY A 254 3.56 -18.33 9.37
CA GLY A 254 4.02 -17.24 10.24
C GLY A 254 4.01 -15.88 9.55
N TYR A 255 4.30 -15.83 8.24
CA TYR A 255 4.11 -14.62 7.44
C TYR A 255 2.66 -14.15 7.51
N GLY A 256 1.71 -15.07 7.19
CA GLY A 256 0.27 -14.75 7.23
C GLY A 256 -0.20 -14.30 8.60
N LEU A 257 0.34 -14.90 9.69
CA LEU A 257 0.03 -14.52 11.06
C LEU A 257 0.50 -13.10 11.36
N MET A 258 1.77 -12.76 11.08
CA MET A 258 2.32 -11.42 11.32
C MET A 258 1.58 -10.35 10.52
N ASP A 259 1.43 -10.55 9.21
CA ASP A 259 0.78 -9.57 8.34
C ASP A 259 -0.73 -9.46 8.62
N GLY A 260 -1.39 -10.57 9.00
CA GLY A 260 -2.76 -10.58 9.48
C GLY A 260 -2.94 -9.75 10.76
N PHE A 261 -2.07 -9.88 11.74
CA PHE A 261 -2.10 -9.08 12.96
C PHE A 261 -1.80 -7.60 12.70
N TYR A 262 -0.87 -7.30 11.77
CA TYR A 262 -0.68 -5.93 11.28
C TYR A 262 -1.97 -5.34 10.71
N GLY A 263 -2.67 -6.09 9.86
CA GLY A 263 -3.96 -5.68 9.28
C GLY A 263 -5.04 -5.44 10.32
N ILE A 264 -5.15 -6.29 11.36
CA ILE A 264 -6.09 -6.09 12.48
C ILE A 264 -5.75 -4.79 13.22
N GLY A 265 -4.48 -4.55 13.54
CA GLY A 265 -4.03 -3.31 14.16
C GLY A 265 -4.40 -2.08 13.32
N ALA A 266 -4.17 -2.15 12.01
CA ALA A 266 -4.51 -1.10 11.07
C ALA A 266 -6.03 -0.84 10.98
N LEU A 267 -6.88 -1.86 11.10
CA LEU A 267 -8.34 -1.68 11.18
C LEU A 267 -8.75 -0.99 12.47
N ILE A 268 -8.23 -1.42 13.61
CA ILE A 268 -8.55 -0.84 14.91
C ILE A 268 -8.10 0.62 15.00
N SER A 269 -7.00 0.98 14.33
CA SER A 269 -6.46 2.35 14.30
C SER A 269 -7.48 3.38 13.78
N THR A 270 -8.41 2.98 12.90
CA THR A 270 -9.43 3.89 12.34
C THR A 270 -10.33 4.50 13.41
N VAL A 271 -10.53 3.79 14.52
CA VAL A 271 -11.29 4.26 15.69
C VAL A 271 -10.34 4.81 16.77
N ALA A 272 -9.24 4.11 17.03
CA ALA A 272 -8.30 4.45 18.09
C ALA A 272 -7.62 5.82 17.88
N VAL A 273 -7.37 6.21 16.62
CA VAL A 273 -6.71 7.48 16.28
C VAL A 273 -7.49 8.70 16.76
N VAL A 274 -8.82 8.63 16.75
CA VAL A 274 -9.68 9.72 17.22
C VAL A 274 -9.46 10.01 18.71
N SER A 275 -9.44 8.94 19.54
CA SER A 275 -9.17 9.05 20.98
C SER A 275 -7.72 9.50 21.23
N LEU A 276 -6.76 8.98 20.46
CA LEU A 276 -5.36 9.30 20.58
C LEU A 276 -5.11 10.80 20.31
N THR A 277 -5.65 11.32 19.20
CA THR A 277 -5.49 12.74 18.84
C THR A 277 -6.23 13.68 19.77
N LYS A 278 -7.42 13.29 20.26
CA LYS A 278 -8.17 14.07 21.24
C LYS A 278 -7.40 14.22 22.56
N ASN A 279 -6.68 13.21 23.02
CA ASN A 279 -6.00 13.20 24.32
C ASN A 279 -4.60 13.84 24.24
N LEU A 280 -3.86 13.64 23.15
CA LEU A 280 -2.46 14.05 23.03
C LEU A 280 -2.23 15.22 22.06
N GLY A 281 -3.22 15.53 21.21
CA GLY A 281 -3.05 16.40 20.04
C GLY A 281 -2.26 15.69 18.92
N ARG A 282 -2.36 16.23 17.70
CA ARG A 282 -1.79 15.60 16.49
C ARG A 282 -0.28 15.39 16.53
N SER A 283 0.47 16.41 16.96
CA SER A 283 1.93 16.36 17.00
C SER A 283 2.46 15.25 17.90
N LYS A 284 1.96 15.18 19.14
CA LYS A 284 2.39 14.15 20.11
C LYS A 284 1.92 12.76 19.67
N SER A 285 0.70 12.67 19.09
CA SER A 285 0.18 11.41 18.55
C SER A 285 1.07 10.86 17.44
N LEU A 286 1.55 11.68 16.51
CA LEU A 286 2.49 11.27 15.47
C LEU A 286 3.81 10.76 16.06
N LEU A 287 4.39 11.49 17.03
CA LEU A 287 5.63 11.08 17.71
C LEU A 287 5.46 9.73 18.41
N VAL A 288 4.38 9.55 19.15
CA VAL A 288 4.06 8.26 19.81
C VAL A 288 3.91 7.15 18.77
N CYS A 289 3.17 7.40 17.69
CA CYS A 289 2.95 6.43 16.64
C CYS A 289 4.27 5.97 16.00
N TYR A 290 5.13 6.88 15.59
CA TYR A 290 6.41 6.53 14.97
C TYR A 290 7.38 5.88 15.94
N ALA A 291 7.42 6.34 17.21
CA ALA A 291 8.25 5.73 18.24
C ALA A 291 7.83 4.26 18.49
N ILE A 292 6.54 4.00 18.72
CA ILE A 292 6.07 2.63 19.00
C ILE A 292 6.25 1.74 17.76
N ALA A 293 5.89 2.20 16.57
CA ALA A 293 6.07 1.42 15.35
C ALA A 293 7.55 1.08 15.10
N GLY A 294 8.45 2.05 15.30
CA GLY A 294 9.89 1.84 15.17
C GLY A 294 10.45 0.88 16.22
N ILE A 295 10.05 1.02 17.50
CA ILE A 295 10.47 0.10 18.58
C ILE A 295 9.99 -1.32 18.29
N MET A 296 8.71 -1.49 17.92
CA MET A 296 8.16 -2.81 17.58
C MET A 296 8.88 -3.43 16.39
N CYS A 297 9.19 -2.62 15.36
CA CYS A 297 9.98 -3.07 14.21
C CYS A 297 11.36 -3.56 14.65
N PHE A 298 12.08 -2.78 15.49
CA PHE A 298 13.43 -3.10 15.95
C PHE A 298 13.49 -4.38 16.80
N ILE A 299 12.54 -4.56 17.73
CA ILE A 299 12.57 -5.70 18.64
C ILE A 299 12.03 -6.99 18.03
N THR A 300 11.26 -6.93 16.93
CA THR A 300 10.63 -8.12 16.35
C THR A 300 11.59 -9.29 16.13
N PRO A 301 12.79 -9.13 15.52
CA PRO A 301 13.70 -10.25 15.29
C PRO A 301 14.33 -10.82 16.57
N LEU A 302 14.19 -10.11 17.70
CA LEU A 302 14.73 -10.50 19.02
C LEU A 302 13.71 -11.24 19.87
N LEU A 303 12.47 -11.35 19.42
CA LEU A 303 11.38 -11.96 20.19
C LEU A 303 11.47 -13.49 20.15
N ALA A 304 11.10 -14.10 21.27
CA ALA A 304 11.24 -15.56 21.46
C ALA A 304 10.22 -16.41 20.69
N SER A 305 9.15 -15.82 20.15
CA SER A 305 8.11 -16.58 19.45
C SER A 305 7.41 -15.78 18.39
N ILE A 306 6.86 -16.51 17.39
CA ILE A 306 6.05 -15.93 16.31
C ILE A 306 4.80 -15.18 16.82
N TYR A 307 4.22 -15.62 17.93
CA TYR A 307 3.04 -14.96 18.54
C TYR A 307 3.40 -13.59 19.10
N LEU A 308 4.57 -13.45 19.72
CA LEU A 308 5.07 -12.15 20.19
C LEU A 308 5.40 -11.25 19.00
N ALA A 309 5.98 -11.80 17.93
CA ALA A 309 6.22 -11.08 16.68
C ALA A 309 4.92 -10.60 16.03
N ALA A 310 3.89 -11.45 15.98
CA ALA A 310 2.57 -11.07 15.50
C ALA A 310 1.96 -9.95 16.35
N THR A 311 2.14 -9.99 17.67
CA THR A 311 1.71 -8.92 18.58
C THR A 311 2.47 -7.61 18.30
N ALA A 312 3.78 -7.66 18.04
CA ALA A 312 4.55 -6.49 17.62
C ALA A 312 4.03 -5.92 16.29
N TYR A 313 3.71 -6.77 15.31
CA TYR A 313 3.11 -6.38 14.04
C TYR A 313 1.73 -5.74 14.21
N PHE A 314 0.91 -6.23 15.14
CA PHE A 314 -0.35 -5.58 15.51
C PHE A 314 -0.13 -4.13 15.95
N PHE A 315 0.82 -3.89 16.86
CA PHE A 315 1.14 -2.52 17.31
C PHE A 315 1.76 -1.68 16.18
N MET A 316 2.58 -2.26 15.31
CA MET A 316 3.07 -1.57 14.12
C MET A 316 1.92 -1.13 13.21
N GLY A 317 0.97 -2.02 12.93
CA GLY A 317 -0.21 -1.73 12.10
C GLY A 317 -1.10 -0.65 12.72
N LEU A 318 -1.38 -0.77 14.02
CA LEU A 318 -2.17 0.20 14.79
C LEU A 318 -1.56 1.62 14.70
N HIS A 319 -0.29 1.75 14.96
CA HIS A 319 0.36 3.06 15.05
C HIS A 319 0.73 3.61 13.67
N ASN A 320 1.22 2.80 12.75
CA ASN A 320 1.54 3.25 11.38
C ASN A 320 0.30 3.78 10.65
N ASN A 321 -0.82 3.05 10.72
CA ASN A 321 -2.05 3.51 10.06
C ASN A 321 -2.68 4.71 10.78
N SER A 322 -2.55 4.82 12.11
CA SER A 322 -2.94 6.04 12.86
C SER A 322 -2.15 7.26 12.37
N ALA A 323 -0.83 7.14 12.24
CA ALA A 323 0.01 8.22 11.70
C ALA A 323 -0.40 8.60 10.27
N ARG A 324 -0.66 7.61 9.41
CA ARG A 324 -1.14 7.83 8.03
C ARG A 324 -2.45 8.62 7.99
N ILE A 325 -3.41 8.30 8.87
CA ILE A 325 -4.69 9.02 8.95
C ILE A 325 -4.45 10.47 9.36
N ILE A 326 -3.62 10.73 10.37
CA ILE A 326 -3.30 12.08 10.84
C ILE A 326 -2.64 12.88 9.73
N ILE A 327 -1.62 12.34 9.05
CA ILE A 327 -0.90 13.04 7.97
C ILE A 327 -1.82 13.36 6.80
N ARG A 328 -2.68 12.42 6.39
CA ARG A 328 -3.67 12.66 5.33
C ARG A 328 -4.61 13.80 5.70
N THR A 329 -5.09 13.83 6.94
CA THR A 329 -5.96 14.91 7.44
C THR A 329 -5.23 16.26 7.40
N VAL A 330 -3.99 16.32 7.88
CA VAL A 330 -3.16 17.55 7.84
C VAL A 330 -2.96 18.03 6.40
N PHE A 331 -2.71 17.13 5.44
CA PHE A 331 -2.59 17.52 4.04
C PHE A 331 -3.91 18.04 3.46
N MET A 332 -5.04 17.40 3.75
CA MET A 332 -6.36 17.84 3.28
C MET A 332 -6.73 19.23 3.81
N GLU A 333 -6.32 19.59 5.02
CA GLU A 333 -6.59 20.87 5.63
C GLU A 333 -5.66 21.99 5.15
N ASN A 334 -4.41 21.65 4.79
CA ASN A 334 -3.38 22.67 4.51
C ASN A 334 -3.03 22.81 3.03
N ILE A 335 -3.43 21.85 2.17
CA ILE A 335 -3.16 21.90 0.74
C ILE A 335 -4.47 22.26 0.01
N PRO A 336 -4.51 23.34 -0.78
CA PRO A 336 -5.69 23.69 -1.55
C PRO A 336 -6.12 22.60 -2.54
N ASN A 337 -7.44 22.38 -2.67
CA ASN A 337 -8.00 21.31 -3.50
C ASN A 337 -7.53 21.35 -4.96
N ASN A 338 -7.36 22.56 -5.53
CA ASN A 338 -6.91 22.74 -6.91
C ASN A 338 -5.44 22.33 -7.16
N ILE A 339 -4.65 22.15 -6.10
CA ILE A 339 -3.22 21.72 -6.16
C ILE A 339 -3.02 20.33 -5.55
N MET A 340 -3.95 19.85 -4.72
CA MET A 340 -3.83 18.59 -3.98
C MET A 340 -3.40 17.42 -4.86
N GLY A 341 -4.03 17.21 -6.01
CA GLY A 341 -3.70 16.12 -6.91
C GLY A 341 -2.26 16.18 -7.43
N ARG A 342 -1.73 17.40 -7.68
CA ARG A 342 -0.36 17.62 -8.16
C ARG A 342 0.68 17.31 -7.08
N VAL A 343 0.41 17.75 -5.84
CA VAL A 343 1.24 17.44 -4.68
C VAL A 343 1.25 15.94 -4.39
N GLN A 344 0.08 15.30 -4.43
CA GLN A 344 -0.02 13.84 -4.25
C GLN A 344 0.70 13.06 -5.33
N THR A 345 0.71 13.53 -6.59
CA THR A 345 1.49 12.90 -7.67
C THR A 345 2.98 12.96 -7.38
N LEU A 346 3.51 14.11 -6.95
CA LEU A 346 4.93 14.26 -6.60
C LEU A 346 5.33 13.38 -5.42
N PHE A 347 4.55 13.38 -4.35
CA PHE A 347 4.76 12.48 -3.22
C PHE A 347 4.60 11.01 -3.61
N GLY A 348 3.67 10.68 -4.51
CA GLY A 348 3.49 9.32 -5.02
C GLY A 348 4.68 8.80 -5.82
N VAL A 349 5.33 9.64 -6.64
CA VAL A 349 6.58 9.30 -7.34
C VAL A 349 7.70 9.08 -6.33
N TYR A 350 7.86 10.01 -5.38
CA TYR A 350 8.85 9.88 -4.31
C TYR A 350 8.66 8.58 -3.51
N THR A 351 7.43 8.30 -3.08
CA THR A 351 7.11 7.06 -2.35
C THR A 351 7.55 5.82 -3.12
N ARG A 352 7.20 5.72 -4.40
CA ARG A 352 7.53 4.54 -5.22
C ARG A 352 9.03 4.38 -5.44
N LEU A 353 9.74 5.49 -5.67
CA LEU A 353 11.21 5.46 -5.78
C LEU A 353 11.85 4.97 -4.47
N MET A 354 11.39 5.48 -3.33
CA MET A 354 11.90 5.07 -2.03
C MET A 354 11.52 3.60 -1.71
N VAL A 355 10.32 3.13 -2.08
CA VAL A 355 9.90 1.73 -1.91
C VAL A 355 10.80 0.79 -2.71
N VAL A 356 11.07 1.11 -3.99
CA VAL A 356 11.99 0.33 -4.83
C VAL A 356 13.38 0.26 -4.20
N SER A 357 13.93 1.41 -3.80
CA SER A 357 15.25 1.49 -3.18
C SER A 357 15.30 0.74 -1.86
N SER A 358 14.26 0.87 -1.03
CA SER A 358 14.17 0.23 0.29
C SER A 358 14.05 -1.30 0.19
N ALA A 359 13.26 -1.81 -0.77
CA ALA A 359 13.14 -3.26 -1.00
C ALA A 359 14.46 -3.88 -1.48
N LEU A 360 15.17 -3.21 -2.41
CA LEU A 360 16.49 -3.65 -2.88
C LEU A 360 17.53 -3.62 -1.75
N ALA A 361 17.56 -2.52 -0.99
CA ALA A 361 18.50 -2.37 0.13
C ALA A 361 18.22 -3.40 1.22
N ALA A 362 16.96 -3.64 1.59
CA ALA A 362 16.59 -4.63 2.59
C ALA A 362 17.01 -6.04 2.17
N GLY A 363 16.71 -6.44 0.92
CA GLY A 363 17.12 -7.74 0.38
C GLY A 363 18.63 -7.90 0.37
N TRP A 364 19.38 -6.88 -0.05
CA TRP A 364 20.84 -6.88 -0.03
C TRP A 364 21.42 -6.97 1.39
N ILE A 365 20.88 -6.15 2.33
CA ILE A 365 21.36 -6.15 3.72
C ILE A 365 21.15 -7.52 4.36
N VAL A 366 20.02 -8.16 4.16
CA VAL A 366 19.75 -9.47 4.75
C VAL A 366 20.67 -10.54 4.17
N GLU A 367 20.83 -10.57 2.85
CA GLU A 367 21.63 -11.59 2.17
C GLU A 367 23.12 -11.52 2.56
N TYR A 368 23.68 -10.31 2.73
CA TYR A 368 25.10 -10.12 3.06
C TYR A 368 25.41 -9.94 4.56
N HIS A 369 24.38 -9.69 5.37
CA HIS A 369 24.55 -9.53 6.81
C HIS A 369 23.60 -10.46 7.58
N ASN A 370 22.41 -9.98 7.96
CA ASN A 370 21.38 -10.76 8.66
C ASN A 370 20.04 -10.00 8.74
N VAL A 371 19.02 -10.70 9.21
CA VAL A 371 17.66 -10.15 9.35
C VAL A 371 17.59 -9.01 10.37
N VAL A 372 18.40 -9.07 11.44
CA VAL A 372 18.45 -8.02 12.48
C VAL A 372 18.93 -6.69 11.87
N ALA A 373 19.96 -6.74 11.01
CA ALA A 373 20.46 -5.58 10.29
C ALA A 373 19.40 -5.00 9.35
N GLY A 374 18.66 -5.87 8.63
CA GLY A 374 17.53 -5.47 7.78
C GLY A 374 16.40 -4.77 8.56
N MET A 375 16.03 -5.32 9.72
CA MET A 375 15.01 -4.71 10.60
C MET A 375 15.50 -3.39 11.22
N THR A 376 16.79 -3.29 11.57
CA THR A 376 17.41 -2.03 12.01
C THR A 376 17.34 -0.97 10.91
N PHE A 377 17.69 -1.33 9.66
CA PHE A 377 17.54 -0.45 8.49
C PHE A 377 16.08 0.02 8.33
N THR A 378 15.13 -0.88 8.50
CA THR A 378 13.70 -0.54 8.44
C THR A 378 13.30 0.43 9.54
N THR A 379 13.82 0.25 10.75
CA THR A 379 13.57 1.13 11.90
C THR A 379 14.05 2.58 11.63
N ILE A 380 15.12 2.76 10.86
CA ILE A 380 15.61 4.09 10.48
C ILE A 380 14.54 4.90 9.71
N HIS A 381 13.68 4.25 8.91
CA HIS A 381 12.58 4.93 8.22
C HIS A 381 11.59 5.57 9.21
N TYR A 382 11.26 4.87 10.30
CA TYR A 382 10.42 5.42 11.37
C TYR A 382 11.15 6.54 12.14
N GLY A 383 12.47 6.41 12.32
CA GLY A 383 13.31 7.44 12.90
C GLY A 383 13.27 8.75 12.10
N PHE A 384 13.37 8.68 10.78
CA PHE A 384 13.21 9.85 9.91
C PHE A 384 11.81 10.46 10.01
N ALA A 385 10.74 9.64 10.03
CA ALA A 385 9.39 10.15 10.20
C ALA A 385 9.20 10.86 11.56
N PHE A 386 9.77 10.31 12.61
CA PHE A 386 9.79 10.91 13.95
C PHE A 386 10.53 12.25 13.96
N ILE A 387 11.76 12.30 13.43
CA ILE A 387 12.57 13.53 13.30
C ILE A 387 11.85 14.57 12.45
N GLY A 388 11.28 14.17 11.33
CA GLY A 388 10.50 15.06 10.46
C GLY A 388 9.33 15.72 11.19
N THR A 389 8.63 14.98 12.03
CA THR A 389 7.57 15.52 12.88
C THR A 389 8.11 16.55 13.87
N ILE A 390 9.25 16.29 14.55
CA ILE A 390 9.90 17.25 15.45
C ILE A 390 10.28 18.52 14.71
N LEU A 391 10.91 18.40 13.54
CA LEU A 391 11.33 19.54 12.74
C LEU A 391 10.14 20.44 12.35
N VAL A 392 9.04 19.84 11.93
CA VAL A 392 7.82 20.59 11.56
C VAL A 392 7.22 21.28 12.79
N VAL A 393 7.18 20.65 13.95
CA VAL A 393 6.73 21.26 15.20
C VAL A 393 7.63 22.42 15.60
N TYR A 394 8.95 22.27 15.45
CA TYR A 394 9.91 23.34 15.76
C TYR A 394 9.76 24.55 14.82
N LEU A 395 9.71 24.29 13.51
CA LEU A 395 9.50 25.33 12.51
C LEU A 395 8.14 26.02 12.64
N GLY A 396 7.11 25.27 13.04
CA GLY A 396 5.77 25.79 13.26
C GLY A 396 5.64 26.73 14.48
N ARG A 397 6.61 26.75 15.38
CA ARG A 397 6.67 27.74 16.48
C ARG A 397 6.96 29.16 15.98
N SER A 398 7.64 29.27 14.84
CA SER A 398 7.97 30.55 14.20
C SER A 398 6.96 30.97 13.13
N SER A 399 6.09 30.06 12.66
CA SER A 399 5.08 30.29 11.66
C SER A 399 3.80 29.52 12.02
N LYS A 400 2.72 29.61 11.23
CA LYS A 400 1.48 28.86 11.49
C LYS A 400 1.78 27.35 11.61
N ASN A 401 1.56 26.78 12.80
CA ASN A 401 1.78 25.36 13.05
C ASN A 401 0.72 24.51 12.31
N ILE A 402 1.13 23.86 11.22
CA ILE A 402 0.24 23.02 10.39
C ILE A 402 -0.26 21.76 11.10
N LEU A 403 0.37 21.38 12.23
CA LEU A 403 -0.05 20.26 13.08
C LEU A 403 -0.96 20.71 14.24
N ALA A 404 -1.20 22.03 14.40
CA ALA A 404 -2.21 22.52 15.33
C ALA A 404 -3.61 22.11 14.84
N GLU A 405 -4.51 21.79 15.77
CA GLU A 405 -5.91 21.58 15.44
C GLU A 405 -6.49 22.88 14.86
N ALA A 406 -7.28 22.75 13.78
CA ALA A 406 -8.15 23.83 13.36
C ALA A 406 -9.17 24.05 14.49
N THR A 407 -9.04 25.16 15.20
CA THR A 407 -9.97 25.59 16.26
C THR A 407 -11.35 25.84 15.69
#